data_4527c5b22870dd8feb10af5d0d420d9f
#
_entry.id   4527c5b22870dd8feb10af5d0d420d9f
#
_cell.length_a   1.000
_cell.length_b   1.000
_cell.length_c   1.000
_cell.angle_alpha   90.00
_cell.angle_beta   90.00
_cell.angle_gamma   90.00
#
_symmetry.space_group_name_H-M   'P 1'
#
loop_
_entity.id
_entity.type
_entity.pdbx_description
1 polymer ?
#
loop_
_entity_poly.entity_id
_entity_poly.type
_entity_poly.pdbx_seq_one_letter_code
_entity_poly.pdbx_strand_id
1 'polypeptide(L)'
;MRLTTSRSPNVGIIILTLSHFSGELTQAHAQTIAGHTIGEDRSVLGSGHRVSMNTPLDGYTTVVFSTPSGVKMAAIYQDASQKVVEIEVTPPATVPGASGQFGNFKFGQTSLADIRYRFGSKGLLFGNVPPATATSDGGVAIVSSYEITGTNLVISFTSKASRASLADLKQRFGDNMYSQVETVATLESTVIADANYLKLIRGDNLVYDVGYAPVLWENAIAGANAGRQISLARVSPTQLPVHTIYNGPINAPYFTDASARNFQTRISEGMAAGPTYAGEYAVIPVGCGAGCSIAFAASVRTGEVTRIPVDDEAALYLDLQYQIDSRLLITQSARGEARTCHMQFLTLDDGEWVSLLEHEIGPTESCYNSIAQNLQN
;
A
#
# COMPACT_ATOMS: atom_id res chain seq x y z
N MET A 1 54.76 -72.64 31.42
CA MET A 1 55.61 -71.48 31.54
C MET A 1 55.20 -70.40 30.59
N ARG A 2 54.87 -69.18 31.05
CA ARG A 2 54.42 -67.94 30.44
C ARG A 2 52.96 -67.88 29.91
N LEU A 3 52.15 -67.25 30.73
CA LEU A 3 50.87 -66.64 30.45
C LEU A 3 51.03 -65.45 29.46
N THR A 4 50.23 -65.39 28.45
CA THR A 4 50.03 -64.18 27.70
C THR A 4 48.52 -63.82 27.77
N THR A 5 48.25 -62.73 28.43
CA THR A 5 46.93 -62.12 28.58
C THR A 5 46.51 -61.45 27.28
N SER A 6 45.39 -61.85 26.73
CA SER A 6 44.74 -61.17 25.63
C SER A 6 43.75 -60.12 26.19
N ARG A 7 43.98 -58.87 25.83
CA ARG A 7 43.07 -57.75 26.10
C ARG A 7 41.97 -57.75 25.10
N SER A 8 40.73 -57.79 25.56
CA SER A 8 39.51 -57.48 24.77
C SER A 8 39.41 -56.00 24.49
N PRO A 9 39.00 -55.57 23.31
CA PRO A 9 38.65 -54.19 23.06
C PRO A 9 37.25 -53.91 23.57
N ASN A 10 37.12 -52.91 24.42
CA ASN A 10 35.85 -52.31 24.82
C ASN A 10 35.14 -51.68 23.59
N VAL A 11 34.02 -52.25 23.21
CA VAL A 11 33.08 -51.64 22.27
C VAL A 11 32.29 -50.57 23.06
N GLY A 12 32.65 -49.30 22.88
CA GLY A 12 31.87 -48.18 23.38
C GLY A 12 30.59 -48.05 22.58
N ILE A 13 29.48 -48.34 23.22
CA ILE A 13 28.15 -48.03 22.68
C ILE A 13 27.99 -46.50 22.76
N ILE A 14 28.07 -45.81 21.60
CA ILE A 14 27.66 -44.39 21.47
C ILE A 14 26.14 -44.41 21.44
N ILE A 15 25.51 -44.05 22.55
CA ILE A 15 24.08 -43.74 22.61
C ILE A 15 23.93 -42.35 21.99
N LEU A 16 23.53 -42.31 20.71
CA LEU A 16 23.00 -41.09 20.07
C LEU A 16 21.66 -40.77 20.72
N THR A 17 21.66 -39.86 21.68
CA THR A 17 20.43 -39.22 22.11
C THR A 17 19.94 -38.37 20.95
N LEU A 18 18.94 -38.87 20.23
CA LEU A 18 18.08 -38.04 19.39
C LEU A 18 17.39 -37.05 20.32
N SER A 19 17.93 -35.83 20.40
CA SER A 19 17.18 -34.69 20.88
C SER A 19 16.00 -34.50 19.92
N HIS A 20 14.81 -34.89 20.37
CA HIS A 20 13.55 -34.49 19.73
C HIS A 20 13.53 -32.95 19.83
N PHE A 21 13.90 -32.29 18.76
CA PHE A 21 13.41 -30.96 18.48
C PHE A 21 11.90 -31.10 18.32
N SER A 22 11.16 -31.06 19.42
CA SER A 22 9.78 -30.64 19.43
C SER A 22 9.80 -29.16 19.02
N GLY A 23 9.85 -28.93 17.69
CA GLY A 23 9.42 -27.66 17.14
C GLY A 23 8.00 -27.49 17.67
N GLU A 24 7.82 -26.59 18.63
CA GLU A 24 6.52 -26.02 18.88
C GLU A 24 6.06 -25.47 17.53
N LEU A 25 5.18 -26.21 16.88
CA LEU A 25 4.27 -25.65 15.88
C LEU A 25 3.55 -24.57 16.66
N THR A 26 4.06 -23.32 16.57
CA THR A 26 3.28 -22.15 16.91
C THR A 26 1.99 -22.33 16.13
N GLN A 27 0.92 -22.68 16.83
CA GLN A 27 -0.43 -22.66 16.28
C GLN A 27 -0.55 -21.25 15.70
N ALA A 28 -0.56 -21.17 14.38
CA ALA A 28 -0.94 -19.96 13.70
C ALA A 28 -2.32 -19.63 14.28
N HIS A 29 -2.38 -18.57 15.10
CA HIS A 29 -3.64 -18.10 15.63
C HIS A 29 -4.50 -17.82 14.42
N ALA A 30 -5.56 -18.60 14.28
CA ALA A 30 -6.47 -18.47 13.15
C ALA A 30 -6.99 -17.04 13.13
N GLN A 31 -6.83 -16.36 11.99
CA GLN A 31 -7.30 -14.99 11.79
C GLN A 31 -8.82 -15.01 11.87
N THR A 32 -9.36 -14.68 13.04
CA THR A 32 -10.79 -14.66 13.28
C THR A 32 -11.37 -13.27 13.16
N ILE A 33 -12.51 -13.16 12.54
CA ILE A 33 -13.35 -11.97 12.54
C ILE A 33 -14.74 -12.34 13.12
N ALA A 34 -15.12 -11.67 14.18
CA ALA A 34 -16.34 -11.98 14.95
C ALA A 34 -16.46 -13.48 15.35
N GLY A 35 -15.33 -14.15 15.59
CA GLY A 35 -15.26 -15.55 16.00
C GLY A 35 -15.24 -16.56 14.85
N HIS A 36 -15.22 -16.12 13.60
CA HIS A 36 -15.21 -16.97 12.39
C HIS A 36 -13.92 -16.83 11.59
N THR A 37 -13.55 -17.87 10.83
CA THR A 37 -12.32 -17.89 10.02
C THR A 37 -12.62 -18.26 8.56
N ILE A 38 -11.77 -17.77 7.66
CA ILE A 38 -11.79 -18.24 6.27
C ILE A 38 -11.33 -19.69 6.20
N GLY A 39 -12.01 -20.50 5.38
CA GLY A 39 -11.75 -21.93 5.24
C GLY A 39 -12.52 -22.81 6.23
N GLU A 40 -13.24 -22.24 7.21
CA GLU A 40 -14.13 -23.04 8.06
C GLU A 40 -15.34 -23.59 7.28
N ASP A 41 -15.96 -24.63 7.80
CA ASP A 41 -17.16 -25.20 7.20
C ASP A 41 -18.37 -24.30 7.46
N ARG A 42 -19.22 -24.10 6.46
CA ARG A 42 -20.40 -23.24 6.57
C ARG A 42 -21.34 -23.60 7.72
N SER A 43 -21.32 -24.86 8.17
CA SER A 43 -22.18 -25.36 9.26
C SER A 43 -21.91 -24.61 10.58
N VAL A 44 -20.70 -24.05 10.76
CA VAL A 44 -20.34 -23.29 11.96
C VAL A 44 -20.87 -21.85 11.96
N LEU A 45 -21.37 -21.35 10.83
CA LEU A 45 -21.94 -20.00 10.71
C LEU A 45 -23.28 -19.83 11.46
N GLY A 46 -23.71 -20.83 12.22
CA GLY A 46 -24.91 -20.77 13.06
C GLY A 46 -26.24 -20.78 12.28
N SER A 47 -27.35 -20.92 13.04
CA SER A 47 -28.73 -20.99 12.50
C SER A 47 -29.40 -19.61 12.38
N GLY A 48 -28.67 -18.51 12.28
CA GLY A 48 -29.20 -17.17 12.13
C GLY A 48 -30.10 -17.00 10.89
N HIS A 49 -30.85 -15.92 10.81
CA HIS A 49 -31.72 -15.60 9.68
C HIS A 49 -30.92 -15.61 8.38
N ARG A 50 -31.10 -16.64 7.58
CA ARG A 50 -30.45 -16.79 6.29
C ARG A 50 -31.19 -15.97 5.25
N VAL A 51 -30.61 -14.89 4.82
CA VAL A 51 -31.00 -14.27 3.56
C VAL A 51 -30.01 -14.77 2.52
N SER A 52 -30.43 -15.70 1.67
CA SER A 52 -29.67 -16.03 0.47
C SER A 52 -29.76 -14.84 -0.45
N MET A 53 -28.67 -14.13 -0.66
CA MET A 53 -28.56 -13.07 -1.65
C MET A 53 -27.81 -13.63 -2.87
N ASN A 54 -28.18 -13.17 -4.06
CA ASN A 54 -27.40 -13.50 -5.25
C ASN A 54 -25.97 -13.01 -5.07
N THR A 55 -25.03 -13.94 -5.12
CA THR A 55 -23.61 -13.60 -5.19
C THR A 55 -23.26 -13.09 -6.59
N PRO A 56 -22.25 -12.25 -6.72
CA PRO A 56 -21.78 -11.80 -8.03
C PRO A 56 -21.11 -12.92 -8.84
N LEU A 57 -20.95 -14.12 -8.28
CA LEU A 57 -20.24 -15.23 -8.89
C LEU A 57 -21.02 -16.55 -8.70
N ASP A 58 -21.28 -17.26 -9.82
CA ASP A 58 -21.90 -18.59 -9.79
C ASP A 58 -21.05 -19.60 -9.00
N GLY A 59 -21.69 -20.47 -8.24
CA GLY A 59 -21.03 -21.48 -7.41
C GLY A 59 -20.61 -20.97 -6.02
N TYR A 60 -21.09 -19.79 -5.64
CA TYR A 60 -20.91 -19.22 -4.31
C TYR A 60 -22.24 -18.76 -3.74
N THR A 61 -22.40 -18.89 -2.44
CA THR A 61 -23.61 -18.48 -1.72
C THR A 61 -23.27 -17.49 -0.61
N THR A 62 -24.01 -16.38 -0.54
CA THR A 62 -23.93 -15.40 0.56
C THR A 62 -24.97 -15.73 1.63
N VAL A 63 -24.55 -15.72 2.88
CA VAL A 63 -25.41 -15.84 4.07
C VAL A 63 -25.24 -14.61 4.93
N VAL A 64 -26.34 -13.95 5.27
CA VAL A 64 -26.35 -12.83 6.19
C VAL A 64 -26.98 -13.27 7.52
N PHE A 65 -26.33 -12.92 8.61
CA PHE A 65 -26.81 -13.22 9.96
C PHE A 65 -26.40 -12.11 10.94
N SER A 66 -27.00 -12.09 12.10
CA SER A 66 -26.66 -11.16 13.18
C SER A 66 -26.16 -11.94 14.38
N THR A 67 -25.09 -11.45 14.99
CA THR A 67 -24.64 -11.99 16.28
C THR A 67 -25.63 -11.57 17.41
N PRO A 68 -25.61 -12.23 18.58
CA PRO A 68 -26.40 -11.81 19.73
C PRO A 68 -26.14 -10.36 20.16
N SER A 69 -24.94 -9.83 19.90
CA SER A 69 -24.58 -8.43 20.16
C SER A 69 -25.10 -7.45 19.11
N GLY A 70 -25.85 -7.91 18.10
CA GLY A 70 -26.42 -7.08 17.05
C GLY A 70 -25.47 -6.71 15.91
N VAL A 71 -24.26 -7.25 15.91
CA VAL A 71 -23.30 -7.11 14.78
C VAL A 71 -23.86 -7.88 13.60
N LYS A 72 -23.95 -7.24 12.44
CA LYS A 72 -24.33 -7.91 11.19
C LYS A 72 -23.11 -8.52 10.56
N MET A 73 -23.27 -9.75 10.08
CA MET A 73 -22.24 -10.47 9.34
C MET A 73 -22.81 -10.95 8.01
N ALA A 74 -22.02 -10.81 6.96
CA ALA A 74 -22.23 -11.49 5.71
C ALA A 74 -21.07 -12.44 5.50
N ALA A 75 -21.36 -13.71 5.20
CA ALA A 75 -20.37 -14.71 4.87
C ALA A 75 -20.65 -15.28 3.49
N ILE A 76 -19.61 -15.44 2.68
CA ILE A 76 -19.68 -16.10 1.39
C ILE A 76 -18.96 -17.44 1.51
N TYR A 77 -19.59 -18.49 1.04
CA TYR A 77 -18.97 -19.81 0.96
C TYR A 77 -19.07 -20.38 -0.46
N GLN A 78 -18.10 -21.20 -0.83
CA GLN A 78 -18.09 -21.91 -2.09
C GLN A 78 -19.03 -23.12 -2.01
N ASP A 79 -19.98 -23.24 -2.94
CA ASP A 79 -21.01 -24.29 -2.90
C ASP A 79 -20.43 -25.70 -3.01
N ALA A 80 -19.39 -25.90 -3.82
CA ALA A 80 -18.76 -27.19 -4.02
C ALA A 80 -18.01 -27.71 -2.78
N SER A 81 -17.23 -26.83 -2.11
CA SER A 81 -16.43 -27.21 -0.95
C SER A 81 -17.11 -26.96 0.39
N GLN A 82 -18.19 -26.18 0.41
CA GLN A 82 -18.90 -25.71 1.60
C GLN A 82 -17.99 -24.89 2.55
N LYS A 83 -16.88 -24.35 2.02
CA LYS A 83 -15.92 -23.58 2.80
C LYS A 83 -16.17 -22.09 2.67
N VAL A 84 -16.07 -21.38 3.80
CA VAL A 84 -16.18 -19.92 3.86
C VAL A 84 -14.95 -19.30 3.18
N VAL A 85 -15.20 -18.37 2.26
CA VAL A 85 -14.17 -17.67 1.47
C VAL A 85 -14.14 -16.18 1.73
N GLU A 86 -15.20 -15.58 2.28
CA GLU A 86 -15.26 -14.18 2.67
C GLU A 86 -16.17 -13.99 3.88
N ILE A 87 -15.79 -13.10 4.78
CA ILE A 87 -16.61 -12.67 5.91
C ILE A 87 -16.55 -11.15 6.00
N GLU A 88 -17.69 -10.50 5.97
CA GLU A 88 -17.87 -9.09 6.23
C GLU A 88 -18.53 -8.87 7.59
N VAL A 89 -18.03 -7.90 8.34
CA VAL A 89 -18.59 -7.46 9.60
C VAL A 89 -18.99 -5.99 9.51
N THR A 90 -20.26 -5.72 9.81
CA THR A 90 -20.82 -4.38 9.88
C THR A 90 -21.44 -4.17 11.27
N PRO A 91 -21.11 -3.11 12.00
CA PRO A 91 -21.70 -2.85 13.30
C PRO A 91 -23.16 -2.48 13.17
N PRO A 92 -23.98 -2.65 14.21
CA PRO A 92 -25.29 -2.04 14.23
C PRO A 92 -25.16 -0.51 14.24
N ALA A 93 -26.02 0.17 13.47
CA ALA A 93 -26.02 1.63 13.38
C ALA A 93 -26.17 2.35 14.72
N THR A 94 -26.62 1.64 15.77
CA THR A 94 -26.90 2.17 17.10
C THR A 94 -25.72 2.10 18.06
N VAL A 95 -24.58 1.52 17.65
CA VAL A 95 -23.39 1.34 18.52
C VAL A 95 -22.16 1.95 17.85
N PRO A 96 -22.03 3.30 17.82
CA PRO A 96 -20.81 3.94 17.38
C PRO A 96 -19.63 3.55 18.27
N GLY A 97 -18.46 3.31 17.65
CA GLY A 97 -17.24 2.98 18.38
C GLY A 97 -17.08 1.51 18.76
N ALA A 98 -17.93 0.60 18.23
CA ALA A 98 -17.67 -0.83 18.31
C ALA A 98 -16.33 -1.17 17.65
N SER A 99 -15.68 -2.27 18.11
CA SER A 99 -14.42 -2.74 17.52
C SER A 99 -14.55 -3.00 16.02
N GLY A 100 -13.62 -2.47 15.22
CA GLY A 100 -13.49 -2.74 13.79
C GLY A 100 -12.92 -4.11 13.47
N GLN A 101 -12.83 -5.00 14.44
CA GLN A 101 -12.31 -6.38 14.35
C GLN A 101 -10.81 -6.46 13.95
N PHE A 102 -10.12 -5.33 13.96
CA PHE A 102 -8.69 -5.27 13.70
C PHE A 102 -8.04 -4.19 14.57
N GLY A 103 -7.22 -4.62 15.53
CA GLY A 103 -6.53 -3.72 16.44
C GLY A 103 -7.48 -2.80 17.22
N ASN A 104 -7.15 -1.54 17.27
CA ASN A 104 -7.92 -0.50 17.94
C ASN A 104 -8.79 0.34 16.98
N PHE A 105 -9.00 -0.12 15.75
CA PHE A 105 -9.93 0.52 14.82
C PHE A 105 -11.37 0.40 15.34
N LYS A 106 -12.14 1.47 15.16
CA LYS A 106 -13.52 1.59 15.66
C LYS A 106 -14.44 2.05 14.55
N PHE A 107 -15.54 1.35 14.39
CA PHE A 107 -16.57 1.70 13.44
C PHE A 107 -17.14 3.10 13.70
N GLY A 108 -17.33 3.88 12.64
CA GLY A 108 -17.86 5.24 12.71
C GLY A 108 -16.94 6.28 13.35
N GLN A 109 -15.72 5.88 13.80
CA GLN A 109 -14.77 6.76 14.46
C GLN A 109 -13.41 6.81 13.78
N THR A 110 -12.83 5.63 13.45
CA THR A 110 -11.53 5.56 12.77
C THR A 110 -11.68 6.07 11.33
N SER A 111 -10.92 7.10 10.99
CA SER A 111 -10.95 7.67 9.64
C SER A 111 -10.17 6.79 8.64
N LEU A 112 -10.45 6.96 7.37
CA LEU A 112 -9.67 6.36 6.29
C LEU A 112 -8.21 6.85 6.33
N ALA A 113 -7.99 8.12 6.68
CA ALA A 113 -6.67 8.69 6.86
C ALA A 113 -5.89 7.95 7.97
N ASP A 114 -6.54 7.64 9.12
CA ASP A 114 -5.92 6.87 10.20
C ASP A 114 -5.54 5.45 9.77
N ILE A 115 -6.41 4.78 8.99
CA ILE A 115 -6.15 3.44 8.46
C ILE A 115 -4.94 3.47 7.53
N ARG A 116 -4.92 4.40 6.58
CA ARG A 116 -3.82 4.56 5.61
C ARG A 116 -2.52 4.97 6.29
N TYR A 117 -2.58 5.90 7.23
CA TYR A 117 -1.44 6.28 8.05
C TYR A 117 -0.88 5.09 8.83
N ARG A 118 -1.76 4.28 9.43
CA ARG A 118 -1.36 3.08 10.18
C ARG A 118 -0.58 2.10 9.34
N PHE A 119 -0.97 1.91 8.08
CA PHE A 119 -0.32 0.96 7.17
C PHE A 119 0.70 1.62 6.23
N GLY A 120 0.83 2.95 6.25
CA GLY A 120 1.74 3.71 5.40
C GLY A 120 1.46 3.54 3.90
N SER A 121 0.21 3.20 3.52
CA SER A 121 -0.18 2.86 2.16
C SER A 121 -1.70 2.94 1.99
N LYS A 122 -2.15 3.23 0.78
CA LYS A 122 -3.58 3.15 0.40
C LYS A 122 -4.07 1.70 0.23
N GLY A 123 -3.14 0.74 0.15
CA GLY A 123 -3.42 -0.68 0.03
C GLY A 123 -3.34 -1.21 -1.40
N LEU A 124 -3.94 -2.39 -1.60
CA LEU A 124 -4.09 -3.03 -2.90
C LEU A 124 -5.11 -2.29 -3.76
N LEU A 125 -4.74 -1.97 -4.99
CA LEU A 125 -5.64 -1.47 -6.01
C LEU A 125 -5.91 -2.58 -7.02
N PHE A 126 -7.18 -2.87 -7.28
CA PHE A 126 -7.59 -3.84 -8.29
C PHE A 126 -7.86 -3.09 -9.59
N GLY A 127 -7.12 -3.40 -10.65
CA GLY A 127 -7.05 -2.59 -11.86
C GLY A 127 -8.37 -2.23 -12.55
N ASN A 128 -9.43 -3.01 -12.33
CA ASN A 128 -10.76 -2.80 -12.94
C ASN A 128 -11.83 -2.35 -11.93
N VAL A 129 -11.50 -2.19 -10.66
CA VAL A 129 -12.45 -1.81 -9.62
C VAL A 129 -12.05 -0.46 -9.05
N PRO A 130 -12.88 0.58 -9.21
CA PRO A 130 -12.58 1.87 -8.62
C PRO A 130 -12.50 1.72 -7.08
N PRO A 131 -11.48 2.28 -6.44
CA PRO A 131 -11.34 2.21 -4.98
C PRO A 131 -12.43 3.00 -4.25
N ALA A 132 -13.13 3.89 -4.96
CA ALA A 132 -14.22 4.71 -4.43
C ALA A 132 -15.49 4.52 -5.27
N THR A 133 -16.62 4.33 -4.60
CA THR A 133 -17.93 4.12 -5.23
C THR A 133 -18.95 5.06 -4.60
N ALA A 134 -19.75 5.73 -5.43
CA ALA A 134 -20.87 6.53 -4.96
C ALA A 134 -21.92 5.63 -4.27
N THR A 135 -22.42 6.05 -3.12
CA THR A 135 -23.47 5.35 -2.40
C THR A 135 -24.86 5.90 -2.73
N SER A 136 -25.91 5.08 -2.56
CA SER A 136 -27.28 5.45 -2.91
C SER A 136 -27.81 6.66 -2.14
N ASP A 137 -27.25 6.97 -0.99
CA ASP A 137 -27.59 8.14 -0.16
C ASP A 137 -26.78 9.40 -0.53
N GLY A 138 -26.01 9.34 -1.61
CA GLY A 138 -25.19 10.45 -2.11
C GLY A 138 -23.87 10.67 -1.39
N GLY A 139 -23.42 9.67 -0.61
CA GLY A 139 -22.08 9.62 -0.04
C GLY A 139 -21.08 8.91 -0.97
N VAL A 140 -19.92 8.61 -0.43
CA VAL A 140 -18.88 7.80 -1.10
C VAL A 140 -18.36 6.73 -0.15
N ALA A 141 -18.24 5.49 -0.62
CA ALA A 141 -17.58 4.39 0.04
C ALA A 141 -16.20 4.16 -0.60
N ILE A 142 -15.17 4.01 0.22
CA ILE A 142 -13.79 3.82 -0.21
C ILE A 142 -13.26 2.58 0.47
N VAL A 143 -12.65 1.67 -0.33
CA VAL A 143 -12.08 0.42 0.15
C VAL A 143 -10.57 0.49 0.15
N SER A 144 -9.96 0.08 1.26
CA SER A 144 -8.51 -0.12 1.38
C SER A 144 -8.25 -1.58 1.78
N SER A 145 -7.51 -2.32 0.94
CA SER A 145 -7.28 -3.75 1.10
C SER A 145 -5.80 -4.06 1.32
N TYR A 146 -5.51 -5.02 2.19
CA TYR A 146 -4.13 -5.41 2.53
C TYR A 146 -4.03 -6.92 2.67
N GLU A 147 -2.97 -7.52 2.12
CA GLU A 147 -2.65 -8.92 2.38
C GLU A 147 -2.26 -9.11 3.85
N ILE A 148 -2.61 -10.26 4.42
CA ILE A 148 -2.20 -10.63 5.79
C ILE A 148 -0.92 -11.47 5.68
N THR A 149 0.14 -11.02 6.34
CA THR A 149 1.45 -11.68 6.33
C THR A 149 1.37 -13.16 6.70
N GLY A 150 2.01 -14.00 5.88
CA GLY A 150 2.08 -15.45 6.11
C GLY A 150 0.80 -16.23 5.80
N THR A 151 -0.18 -15.61 5.15
CA THR A 151 -1.46 -16.24 4.80
C THR A 151 -1.84 -15.97 3.35
N ASN A 152 -2.89 -16.65 2.86
CA ASN A 152 -3.56 -16.34 1.60
C ASN A 152 -4.82 -15.49 1.82
N LEU A 153 -4.79 -14.59 2.79
CA LEU A 153 -5.93 -13.77 3.18
C LEU A 153 -5.67 -12.30 2.90
N VAL A 154 -6.75 -11.60 2.57
CA VAL A 154 -6.78 -10.14 2.40
C VAL A 154 -7.80 -9.58 3.38
N ILE A 155 -7.39 -8.56 4.14
CA ILE A 155 -8.29 -7.75 4.95
C ILE A 155 -8.61 -6.46 4.19
N SER A 156 -9.88 -6.08 4.17
CA SER A 156 -10.36 -4.87 3.53
C SER A 156 -11.16 -4.03 4.53
N PHE A 157 -10.92 -2.73 4.52
CA PHE A 157 -11.62 -1.74 5.32
C PHE A 157 -12.45 -0.88 4.39
N THR A 158 -13.77 -0.90 4.54
CA THR A 158 -14.66 0.02 3.84
C THR A 158 -14.90 1.23 4.72
N SER A 159 -14.52 2.41 4.23
CA SER A 159 -14.76 3.69 4.90
C SER A 159 -15.76 4.50 4.10
N LYS A 160 -16.68 5.18 4.79
CA LYS A 160 -17.75 5.96 4.14
C LYS A 160 -17.71 7.42 4.57
N ALA A 161 -17.73 8.31 3.59
CA ALA A 161 -18.03 9.71 3.78
C ALA A 161 -19.49 9.98 3.43
N SER A 162 -20.23 10.60 4.34
CA SER A 162 -21.64 10.95 4.12
C SER A 162 -21.78 12.10 3.12
N ARG A 163 -22.97 12.22 2.50
CA ARG A 163 -23.30 13.38 1.66
C ARG A 163 -23.10 14.71 2.40
N ALA A 164 -23.44 14.76 3.69
CA ALA A 164 -23.28 15.95 4.50
C ALA A 164 -21.79 16.32 4.69
N SER A 165 -20.96 15.33 5.00
CA SER A 165 -19.51 15.52 5.11
C SER A 165 -18.88 15.99 3.80
N LEU A 166 -19.32 15.42 2.66
CA LEU A 166 -18.86 15.85 1.33
C LEU A 166 -19.28 17.29 1.01
N ALA A 167 -20.51 17.69 1.38
CA ALA A 167 -20.97 19.06 1.21
C ALA A 167 -20.17 20.07 2.05
N ASP A 168 -19.84 19.71 3.31
CA ASP A 168 -18.96 20.52 4.16
C ASP A 168 -17.56 20.66 3.56
N LEU A 169 -16.96 19.57 3.08
CA LEU A 169 -15.68 19.63 2.39
C LEU A 169 -15.72 20.52 1.15
N LYS A 170 -16.78 20.41 0.34
CA LYS A 170 -16.97 21.27 -0.86
C LYS A 170 -17.05 22.74 -0.49
N GLN A 171 -17.74 23.06 0.59
CA GLN A 171 -17.85 24.45 1.08
C GLN A 171 -16.48 24.97 1.57
N ARG A 172 -15.68 24.15 2.24
CA ARG A 172 -14.39 24.56 2.83
C ARG A 172 -13.23 24.58 1.85
N PHE A 173 -13.19 23.63 0.92
CA PHE A 173 -12.01 23.36 0.08
C PHE A 173 -12.31 23.51 -1.42
N GLY A 174 -13.58 23.78 -1.83
CA GLY A 174 -13.93 23.92 -3.24
C GLY A 174 -13.62 22.64 -4.02
N ASP A 175 -12.94 22.78 -5.15
CA ASP A 175 -12.59 21.65 -6.03
C ASP A 175 -11.48 20.76 -5.43
N ASN A 176 -10.71 21.26 -4.49
CA ASN A 176 -9.68 20.50 -3.77
C ASN A 176 -10.25 19.57 -2.67
N MET A 177 -11.57 19.46 -2.55
CA MET A 177 -12.23 18.64 -1.53
C MET A 177 -11.82 17.16 -1.57
N TYR A 178 -11.48 16.64 -2.73
CA TYR A 178 -11.19 15.22 -2.90
C TYR A 178 -9.93 14.77 -2.14
N SER A 179 -8.94 15.64 -1.99
CA SER A 179 -7.75 15.38 -1.15
C SER A 179 -8.06 15.26 0.34
N GLN A 180 -9.24 15.74 0.77
CA GLN A 180 -9.65 15.75 2.17
C GLN A 180 -10.68 14.66 2.51
N VAL A 181 -11.19 13.91 1.53
CA VAL A 181 -12.25 12.92 1.76
C VAL A 181 -11.83 11.86 2.76
N GLU A 182 -10.58 11.44 2.76
CA GLU A 182 -10.08 10.42 3.69
C GLU A 182 -10.09 10.85 5.15
N THR A 183 -10.11 12.16 5.44
CA THR A 183 -10.18 12.68 6.83
C THR A 183 -11.58 12.59 7.44
N VAL A 184 -12.62 12.51 6.58
CA VAL A 184 -14.03 12.46 7.00
C VAL A 184 -14.72 11.14 6.70
N ALA A 185 -14.11 10.29 5.85
CA ALA A 185 -14.59 8.94 5.62
C ALA A 185 -14.23 8.07 6.83
N THR A 186 -15.22 7.52 7.52
CA THR A 186 -15.03 6.68 8.72
C THR A 186 -15.31 5.22 8.42
N LEU A 187 -14.64 4.32 9.14
CA LEU A 187 -14.77 2.87 9.00
C LEU A 187 -16.23 2.43 9.15
N GLU A 188 -16.77 1.77 8.13
CA GLU A 188 -18.14 1.25 8.07
C GLU A 188 -18.19 -0.27 8.17
N SER A 189 -17.31 -0.98 7.44
CA SER A 189 -17.23 -2.44 7.50
C SER A 189 -15.78 -2.92 7.41
N THR A 190 -15.56 -4.15 7.91
CA THR A 190 -14.30 -4.88 7.77
C THR A 190 -14.58 -6.21 7.11
N VAL A 191 -13.80 -6.54 6.09
CA VAL A 191 -13.92 -7.80 5.33
C VAL A 191 -12.61 -8.56 5.44
N ILE A 192 -12.69 -9.87 5.65
CA ILE A 192 -11.58 -10.80 5.46
C ILE A 192 -11.97 -11.78 4.36
N ALA A 193 -11.08 -12.03 3.41
CA ALA A 193 -11.37 -12.91 2.27
C ALA A 193 -10.15 -13.71 1.84
N ASP A 194 -10.40 -14.86 1.22
CA ASP A 194 -9.40 -15.62 0.49
C ASP A 194 -8.94 -14.85 -0.74
N ALA A 195 -7.62 -14.75 -0.94
CA ALA A 195 -7.05 -13.98 -2.04
C ALA A 195 -7.43 -14.52 -3.42
N ASN A 196 -7.59 -15.85 -3.56
CA ASN A 196 -8.01 -16.45 -4.84
C ASN A 196 -9.46 -16.10 -5.15
N TYR A 197 -10.34 -16.12 -4.13
CA TYR A 197 -11.72 -15.67 -4.30
C TYR A 197 -11.79 -14.21 -4.73
N LEU A 198 -11.01 -13.31 -4.09
CA LEU A 198 -10.96 -11.90 -4.48
C LEU A 198 -10.48 -11.69 -5.91
N LYS A 199 -9.49 -12.47 -6.37
CA LYS A 199 -9.03 -12.43 -7.77
C LYS A 199 -10.14 -12.82 -8.76
N LEU A 200 -10.98 -13.80 -8.41
CA LEU A 200 -12.11 -14.20 -9.26
C LEU A 200 -13.13 -13.07 -9.44
N ILE A 201 -13.42 -12.31 -8.37
CA ILE A 201 -14.44 -11.25 -8.42
C ILE A 201 -13.90 -9.89 -8.84
N ARG A 202 -12.60 -9.63 -8.69
CA ARG A 202 -11.97 -8.31 -8.95
C ARG A 202 -10.91 -8.33 -10.05
N GLY A 203 -10.58 -9.51 -10.58
CA GLY A 203 -9.56 -9.71 -11.61
C GLY A 203 -8.14 -9.84 -11.06
N ASP A 204 -7.22 -10.25 -11.93
CA ASP A 204 -5.81 -10.54 -11.59
C ASP A 204 -4.89 -9.30 -11.60
N ASN A 205 -5.36 -8.18 -12.13
CA ASN A 205 -4.59 -6.96 -12.28
C ASN A 205 -4.48 -6.22 -10.93
N LEU A 206 -3.62 -6.73 -10.06
CA LEU A 206 -3.29 -6.09 -8.80
C LEU A 206 -2.22 -5.02 -9.04
N VAL A 207 -2.51 -3.81 -8.59
CA VAL A 207 -1.54 -2.72 -8.48
C VAL A 207 -1.32 -2.46 -6.99
N TYR A 208 -0.05 -2.43 -6.58
CA TYR A 208 0.31 -2.08 -5.21
C TYR A 208 0.50 -0.57 -5.12
N ASP A 209 -0.07 0.02 -4.08
CA ASP A 209 0.25 1.40 -3.75
C ASP A 209 1.71 1.51 -3.28
N VAL A 210 2.30 2.69 -3.45
CA VAL A 210 3.66 2.96 -2.98
C VAL A 210 3.71 2.81 -1.46
N GLY A 211 4.76 2.17 -0.96
CA GLY A 211 4.87 1.85 0.45
C GLY A 211 4.00 0.69 0.94
N TYR A 212 3.30 -0.01 0.02
CA TYR A 212 2.51 -1.18 0.38
C TYR A 212 3.38 -2.28 1.02
N ALA A 213 2.90 -2.82 2.12
CA ALA A 213 3.39 -4.05 2.70
C ALA A 213 2.22 -4.86 3.29
N PRO A 214 2.29 -6.20 3.29
CA PRO A 214 1.33 -7.03 3.99
C PRO A 214 1.24 -6.65 5.47
N VAL A 215 0.04 -6.72 6.03
CA VAL A 215 -0.20 -6.37 7.43
C VAL A 215 -0.02 -7.60 8.32
N LEU A 216 0.45 -7.39 9.53
CA LEU A 216 0.43 -8.41 10.57
C LEU A 216 -0.96 -8.44 11.22
N TRP A 217 -1.47 -9.64 11.54
CA TRP A 217 -2.74 -9.78 12.23
C TRP A 217 -2.71 -9.15 13.64
N GLU A 218 -3.85 -8.93 14.23
CA GLU A 218 -4.13 -8.11 15.43
C GLU A 218 -3.04 -8.02 16.50
N ASN A 219 -2.43 -9.15 16.85
CA ASN A 219 -1.44 -9.20 17.95
C ASN A 219 -0.12 -8.47 17.65
N ALA A 220 0.17 -8.17 16.40
CA ALA A 220 1.37 -7.44 16.00
C ALA A 220 1.21 -5.92 16.07
N ILE A 221 -0.03 -5.42 16.25
CA ILE A 221 -0.28 -3.98 16.27
C ILE A 221 0.31 -3.30 17.50
N ALA A 222 0.33 -3.99 18.64
CA ALA A 222 0.91 -3.45 19.89
C ALA A 222 2.43 -3.20 19.81
N GLY A 223 3.14 -3.94 18.93
CA GLY A 223 4.60 -3.80 18.72
C GLY A 223 5.00 -3.08 17.43
N ALA A 224 4.04 -2.73 16.57
CA ALA A 224 4.31 -2.26 15.21
C ALA A 224 4.79 -0.81 15.10
N ASN A 225 5.02 -0.11 16.22
CA ASN A 225 5.82 1.12 16.22
C ASN A 225 7.33 0.84 16.13
N ALA A 226 7.75 -0.41 16.18
CA ALA A 226 9.11 -0.81 15.85
C ALA A 226 9.21 -0.91 14.32
N GLY A 227 9.59 0.19 13.69
CA GLY A 227 10.06 0.30 12.31
C GLY A 227 9.44 -0.69 11.31
N ARG A 228 8.26 -0.35 10.77
CA ARG A 228 7.73 -1.07 9.61
C ARG A 228 8.74 -0.93 8.48
N GLN A 229 9.48 -1.99 8.21
CA GLN A 229 10.38 -2.02 7.08
C GLN A 229 9.54 -2.15 5.81
N ILE A 230 9.35 -1.03 5.13
CA ILE A 230 8.72 -1.01 3.81
C ILE A 230 9.73 -1.68 2.88
N SER A 231 9.31 -2.74 2.19
CA SER A 231 10.16 -3.35 1.18
C SER A 231 10.24 -2.40 -0.02
N LEU A 232 11.32 -1.64 -0.10
CA LEU A 232 11.62 -0.76 -1.23
C LEU A 232 11.69 -1.55 -2.56
N ALA A 233 12.06 -2.84 -2.50
CA ALA A 233 12.06 -3.73 -3.67
C ALA A 233 10.67 -3.94 -4.31
N ARG A 234 9.59 -3.56 -3.62
CA ARG A 234 8.23 -3.63 -4.16
C ARG A 234 7.79 -2.35 -4.86
N VAL A 235 8.54 -1.26 -4.75
CA VAL A 235 8.20 -0.01 -5.43
C VAL A 235 8.67 -0.10 -6.89
N SER A 236 7.71 -0.14 -7.79
CA SER A 236 7.96 -0.29 -9.23
C SER A 236 7.22 0.78 -10.03
N PRO A 237 7.79 1.28 -11.13
CA PRO A 237 7.10 2.18 -12.05
C PRO A 237 5.74 1.68 -12.53
N THR A 238 5.56 0.36 -12.65
CA THR A 238 4.30 -0.27 -13.07
C THR A 238 3.15 -0.09 -12.07
N GLN A 239 3.44 0.37 -10.85
CA GLN A 239 2.42 0.63 -9.82
C GLN A 239 1.67 1.95 -10.01
N LEU A 240 2.25 2.88 -10.77
CA LEU A 240 1.67 4.19 -11.09
C LEU A 240 1.65 4.42 -12.60
N PRO A 241 0.90 3.60 -13.37
CA PRO A 241 0.90 3.70 -14.83
C PRO A 241 0.24 4.99 -15.30
N VAL A 242 0.66 5.49 -16.45
CA VAL A 242 -0.06 6.52 -17.19
C VAL A 242 -1.00 5.89 -18.20
N HIS A 243 -2.15 6.53 -18.43
CA HIS A 243 -3.12 6.05 -19.40
C HIS A 243 -2.82 6.50 -20.83
N THR A 244 -2.13 7.63 -21.00
CA THR A 244 -1.89 8.24 -22.30
C THR A 244 -0.53 8.93 -22.35
N ILE A 245 0.25 8.64 -23.38
CA ILE A 245 1.49 9.36 -23.67
C ILE A 245 1.16 10.46 -24.67
N TYR A 246 1.52 11.69 -24.33
CA TYR A 246 1.32 12.85 -25.17
C TYR A 246 2.25 12.82 -26.40
N ASN A 247 1.68 13.00 -27.58
CA ASN A 247 2.38 13.01 -28.85
C ASN A 247 2.05 14.25 -29.70
N GLY A 248 1.47 15.27 -29.10
CA GLY A 248 1.14 16.53 -29.76
C GLY A 248 2.34 17.48 -29.86
N PRO A 249 2.12 18.72 -30.33
CA PRO A 249 3.13 19.76 -30.42
C PRO A 249 3.75 20.08 -29.06
N ILE A 250 5.07 20.28 -29.02
CA ILE A 250 5.78 20.73 -27.82
C ILE A 250 5.57 22.23 -27.63
N ASN A 251 4.99 22.63 -26.51
CA ASN A 251 4.79 24.02 -26.17
C ASN A 251 6.08 24.66 -25.59
N ALA A 252 6.23 25.98 -25.76
CA ALA A 252 7.33 26.71 -25.15
C ALA A 252 7.22 26.69 -23.60
N PRO A 253 8.35 26.66 -22.87
CA PRO A 253 8.32 26.64 -21.42
C PRO A 253 7.68 27.88 -20.83
N TYR A 254 6.79 27.69 -19.88
CA TYR A 254 6.14 28.72 -19.08
C TYR A 254 6.61 28.63 -17.63
N PHE A 255 7.21 29.72 -17.14
CA PHE A 255 7.84 29.74 -15.81
C PHE A 255 6.94 30.48 -14.82
N THR A 256 6.42 29.77 -13.85
CA THR A 256 5.75 30.32 -12.66
C THR A 256 6.78 30.70 -11.58
N ASP A 257 7.88 29.93 -11.47
CA ASP A 257 8.98 30.20 -10.55
C ASP A 257 10.10 31.02 -11.20
N ALA A 258 10.46 32.11 -10.54
CA ALA A 258 11.55 32.98 -11.01
C ALA A 258 12.91 32.27 -11.03
N SER A 259 13.15 31.31 -10.14
CA SER A 259 14.40 30.55 -10.06
C SER A 259 14.60 29.66 -11.29
N ALA A 260 13.53 29.09 -11.83
CA ALA A 260 13.56 28.24 -13.02
C ALA A 260 13.98 29.02 -14.28
N ARG A 261 13.73 30.34 -14.32
CA ARG A 261 14.13 31.20 -15.46
C ARG A 261 15.65 31.27 -15.65
N ASN A 262 16.42 31.10 -14.59
CA ASN A 262 17.88 31.06 -14.69
C ASN A 262 18.38 29.89 -15.53
N PHE A 263 17.54 28.85 -15.72
CA PHE A 263 17.84 27.63 -16.44
C PHE A 263 17.04 27.50 -17.75
N GLN A 264 16.40 28.59 -18.22
CA GLN A 264 15.50 28.61 -19.37
C GLN A 264 16.07 27.88 -20.61
N THR A 265 17.32 28.11 -20.95
CA THR A 265 17.94 27.47 -22.11
C THR A 265 18.00 25.96 -21.95
N ARG A 266 18.43 25.46 -20.79
CA ARG A 266 18.52 24.03 -20.50
C ARG A 266 17.14 23.38 -20.46
N ILE A 267 16.17 24.07 -19.90
CA ILE A 267 14.78 23.59 -19.83
C ILE A 267 14.20 23.50 -21.24
N SER A 268 14.38 24.53 -22.08
CA SER A 268 13.90 24.51 -23.47
C SER A 268 14.54 23.39 -24.29
N GLU A 269 15.85 23.17 -24.14
CA GLU A 269 16.59 22.08 -24.80
C GLU A 269 16.06 20.72 -24.36
N GLY A 270 15.83 20.53 -23.04
CA GLY A 270 15.28 19.27 -22.49
C GLY A 270 13.87 18.98 -22.96
N MET A 271 13.00 19.99 -23.00
CA MET A 271 11.64 19.87 -23.51
C MET A 271 11.61 19.52 -25.01
N ALA A 272 12.54 20.07 -25.79
CA ALA A 272 12.60 19.80 -27.25
C ALA A 272 12.86 18.31 -27.57
N ALA A 273 13.43 17.55 -26.64
CA ALA A 273 13.63 16.11 -26.76
C ALA A 273 12.34 15.29 -26.58
N GLY A 274 11.26 15.92 -26.13
CA GLY A 274 9.96 15.27 -25.84
C GLY A 274 9.81 14.79 -24.41
N PRO A 275 8.64 14.17 -24.09
CA PRO A 275 8.36 13.72 -22.74
C PRO A 275 9.18 12.47 -22.37
N THR A 276 9.62 12.39 -21.13
CA THR A 276 10.38 11.28 -20.57
C THR A 276 9.75 10.72 -19.29
N TYR A 277 8.73 11.40 -18.73
CA TYR A 277 8.10 11.07 -17.46
C TYR A 277 6.59 11.34 -17.52
N ALA A 278 5.82 10.49 -16.81
CA ALA A 278 4.39 10.64 -16.58
C ALA A 278 3.56 10.97 -17.84
N GLY A 279 3.97 10.48 -18.99
CA GLY A 279 3.28 10.61 -20.27
C GLY A 279 3.44 11.96 -20.97
N GLU A 280 3.75 13.05 -20.27
CA GLU A 280 3.82 14.38 -20.88
C GLU A 280 4.92 15.30 -20.35
N TYR A 281 5.69 14.87 -19.36
CA TYR A 281 6.73 15.70 -18.75
C TYR A 281 8.11 15.33 -19.24
N ALA A 282 8.92 16.32 -19.54
CA ALA A 282 10.37 16.19 -19.68
C ALA A 282 11.00 16.41 -18.30
N VAL A 283 11.82 15.46 -17.82
CA VAL A 283 12.64 15.64 -16.62
C VAL A 283 14.00 16.18 -17.00
N ILE A 284 14.36 17.34 -16.44
CA ILE A 284 15.56 18.09 -16.81
C ILE A 284 16.44 18.31 -15.57
N PRO A 285 17.48 17.48 -15.36
CA PRO A 285 18.48 17.75 -14.34
C PRO A 285 19.41 18.88 -14.80
N VAL A 286 19.75 19.79 -13.87
CA VAL A 286 20.67 20.89 -14.11
C VAL A 286 21.66 21.04 -12.95
N GLY A 287 22.90 21.27 -13.26
CA GLY A 287 23.93 21.58 -12.26
C GLY A 287 23.80 23.04 -11.78
N CYS A 288 23.89 23.23 -10.47
CA CYS A 288 23.85 24.56 -9.83
C CYS A 288 25.20 24.96 -9.22
N GLY A 289 26.27 24.21 -9.44
CA GLY A 289 27.61 24.45 -8.93
C GLY A 289 28.35 23.17 -8.58
N ALA A 290 29.46 23.29 -7.85
CA ALA A 290 30.31 22.13 -7.50
C ALA A 290 29.53 21.10 -6.63
N GLY A 291 29.17 19.98 -7.22
CA GLY A 291 28.43 18.90 -6.57
C GLY A 291 26.93 19.15 -6.36
N CYS A 292 26.44 20.34 -6.71
CA CYS A 292 25.02 20.69 -6.62
C CYS A 292 24.28 20.29 -7.89
N SER A 293 23.12 19.68 -7.74
CA SER A 293 22.18 19.43 -8.82
C SER A 293 20.76 19.71 -8.37
N ILE A 294 19.97 20.27 -9.26
CA ILE A 294 18.53 20.45 -9.13
C ILE A 294 17.85 19.84 -10.35
N ALA A 295 16.56 19.60 -10.29
CA ALA A 295 15.83 19.07 -11.43
C ALA A 295 14.47 19.72 -11.60
N PHE A 296 14.02 19.77 -12.85
CA PHE A 296 12.70 20.28 -13.23
C PHE A 296 11.90 19.21 -13.97
N ALA A 297 10.59 19.23 -13.80
CA ALA A 297 9.65 18.57 -14.68
C ALA A 297 8.90 19.63 -15.48
N ALA A 298 8.91 19.50 -16.79
CA ALA A 298 8.28 20.45 -17.68
C ALA A 298 7.26 19.73 -18.57
N SER A 299 5.98 20.12 -18.49
CA SER A 299 4.93 19.57 -19.35
C SER A 299 5.15 20.04 -20.79
N VAL A 300 5.46 19.10 -21.69
CA VAL A 300 5.56 19.42 -23.11
C VAL A 300 4.21 19.78 -23.72
N ARG A 301 3.10 19.39 -23.06
CA ARG A 301 1.72 19.67 -23.46
C ARG A 301 1.29 21.09 -23.10
N THR A 302 1.61 21.59 -21.89
CA THR A 302 1.17 22.91 -21.42
C THR A 302 2.29 23.95 -21.46
N GLY A 303 3.55 23.52 -21.42
CA GLY A 303 4.72 24.38 -21.23
C GLY A 303 5.04 24.68 -19.77
N GLU A 304 4.20 24.25 -18.83
CA GLU A 304 4.40 24.52 -17.41
C GLU A 304 5.65 23.81 -16.87
N VAL A 305 6.44 24.56 -16.10
CA VAL A 305 7.69 24.09 -15.50
C VAL A 305 7.57 24.12 -13.99
N THR A 306 7.77 22.98 -13.35
CA THR A 306 7.79 22.82 -11.89
C THR A 306 9.14 22.27 -11.45
N ARG A 307 9.63 22.73 -10.30
CA ARG A 307 10.85 22.19 -9.69
C ARG A 307 10.52 20.86 -9.00
N ILE A 308 11.35 19.84 -9.21
CA ILE A 308 11.25 18.58 -8.45
C ILE A 308 11.73 18.88 -7.02
N PRO A 309 10.94 18.51 -5.98
CA PRO A 309 11.23 18.84 -4.59
C PRO A 309 12.32 17.92 -4.01
N VAL A 310 13.54 18.11 -4.47
CA VAL A 310 14.75 17.54 -3.89
C VAL A 310 15.42 18.64 -3.09
N ASP A 311 15.41 18.56 -1.83
CA ASP A 311 15.87 19.50 -0.80
C ASP A 311 16.15 20.97 -1.19
N ASP A 312 15.96 21.93 -0.28
CA ASP A 312 15.86 23.36 -0.61
C ASP A 312 17.15 24.02 -1.06
N GLU A 313 18.33 23.51 -0.71
CA GLU A 313 19.56 24.28 -0.96
C GLU A 313 20.54 23.66 -1.96
N ALA A 314 20.71 22.36 -2.02
CA ALA A 314 21.53 21.68 -3.04
C ALA A 314 21.57 20.18 -2.78
N ALA A 315 20.90 19.40 -3.59
CA ALA A 315 21.04 17.95 -3.56
C ALA A 315 22.45 17.57 -4.03
N LEU A 316 23.24 16.95 -3.15
CA LEU A 316 24.50 16.35 -3.53
C LEU A 316 24.24 14.92 -4.03
N TYR A 317 24.93 14.53 -5.10
CA TYR A 317 24.82 13.18 -5.68
C TYR A 317 23.39 12.85 -6.12
N LEU A 318 22.68 13.84 -6.70
CA LEU A 318 21.33 13.66 -7.20
C LEU A 318 21.29 12.58 -8.29
N ASP A 319 20.56 11.51 -8.04
CA ASP A 319 20.17 10.49 -9.02
C ASP A 319 18.65 10.50 -9.18
N LEU A 320 18.16 10.22 -10.39
CA LEU A 320 16.74 10.29 -10.75
C LEU A 320 16.38 9.03 -11.54
N GLN A 321 15.34 8.35 -11.11
CA GLN A 321 14.77 7.24 -11.84
C GLN A 321 13.31 7.51 -12.17
N TYR A 322 12.96 7.46 -13.46
CA TYR A 322 11.62 7.73 -13.98
C TYR A 322 11.42 7.03 -15.31
N GLN A 323 10.16 6.91 -15.74
CA GLN A 323 9.79 6.32 -17.02
C GLN A 323 8.63 7.11 -17.62
N ILE A 324 8.54 7.12 -18.97
CA ILE A 324 7.50 7.85 -19.69
C ILE A 324 6.09 7.30 -19.41
N ASP A 325 5.98 6.00 -19.16
CA ASP A 325 4.73 5.27 -18.94
C ASP A 325 4.33 5.17 -17.46
N SER A 326 5.08 5.85 -16.57
CA SER A 326 4.82 5.85 -15.14
C SER A 326 4.80 7.24 -14.55
N ARG A 327 3.90 7.45 -13.57
CA ARG A 327 3.86 8.66 -12.74
C ARG A 327 4.80 8.59 -11.53
N LEU A 328 5.51 7.48 -11.34
CA LEU A 328 6.52 7.35 -10.28
C LEU A 328 7.81 8.03 -10.72
N LEU A 329 8.31 8.93 -9.88
CA LEU A 329 9.65 9.49 -9.95
C LEU A 329 10.35 9.18 -8.64
N ILE A 330 11.52 8.57 -8.71
CA ILE A 330 12.36 8.29 -7.55
C ILE A 330 13.56 9.22 -7.62
N THR A 331 13.82 9.91 -6.51
CA THR A 331 15.03 10.74 -6.34
C THR A 331 15.91 10.11 -5.27
N GLN A 332 17.21 10.24 -5.44
CA GLN A 332 18.20 9.88 -4.44
C GLN A 332 19.19 11.01 -4.31
N SER A 333 19.46 11.47 -3.09
CA SER A 333 20.43 12.53 -2.83
C SER A 333 20.94 12.50 -1.41
N ALA A 334 22.16 12.97 -1.18
CA ALA A 334 22.67 13.26 0.14
C ALA A 334 22.20 14.65 0.59
N ARG A 335 21.62 14.74 1.78
CA ARG A 335 21.02 15.96 2.32
C ARG A 335 21.08 16.04 3.85
N GLY A 336 20.65 17.19 4.36
CA GLY A 336 20.65 17.50 5.79
C GLY A 336 22.05 17.85 6.34
N GLU A 337 22.09 18.31 7.59
CA GLU A 337 23.35 18.65 8.27
C GLU A 337 24.25 17.42 8.47
N ALA A 338 23.66 16.27 8.74
CA ALA A 338 24.37 14.98 8.88
C ALA A 338 24.86 14.42 7.54
N ARG A 339 24.40 14.97 6.41
CA ARG A 339 24.68 14.50 5.05
C ARG A 339 24.45 12.99 4.90
N THR A 340 23.25 12.55 5.23
CA THR A 340 22.82 11.17 5.00
C THR A 340 22.18 11.04 3.62
N CYS A 341 22.23 9.83 3.05
CA CYS A 341 21.63 9.52 1.76
C CYS A 341 20.16 9.20 1.94
N HIS A 342 19.32 9.91 1.19
CA HIS A 342 17.88 9.75 1.22
C HIS A 342 17.35 9.34 -0.15
N MET A 343 16.35 8.49 -0.15
CA MET A 343 15.56 8.15 -1.32
C MET A 343 14.14 8.66 -1.12
N GLN A 344 13.59 9.34 -2.12
CA GLN A 344 12.26 9.90 -2.08
C GLN A 344 11.47 9.44 -3.29
N PHE A 345 10.24 8.99 -3.05
CA PHE A 345 9.31 8.52 -4.06
C PHE A 345 8.24 9.59 -4.25
N LEU A 346 8.15 10.11 -5.45
CA LEU A 346 7.31 11.25 -5.81
C LEU A 346 6.34 10.88 -6.92
N THR A 347 5.20 11.51 -6.93
CA THR A 347 4.33 11.59 -8.10
C THR A 347 3.93 13.03 -8.35
N LEU A 348 3.72 13.38 -9.61
CA LEU A 348 3.16 14.67 -9.99
C LEU A 348 1.68 14.47 -10.26
N ASP A 349 0.84 15.15 -9.50
CA ASP A 349 -0.63 15.09 -9.61
C ASP A 349 -1.18 16.50 -9.74
N ASP A 350 -1.93 16.77 -10.81
CA ASP A 350 -2.48 18.10 -11.14
C ASP A 350 -1.47 19.26 -11.04
N GLY A 351 -0.22 19.04 -11.44
CA GLY A 351 0.86 20.03 -11.40
C GLY A 351 1.54 20.20 -10.04
N GLU A 352 1.06 19.47 -9.01
CA GLU A 352 1.67 19.50 -7.67
C GLU A 352 2.41 18.20 -7.36
N TRP A 353 3.57 18.33 -6.69
CA TRP A 353 4.34 17.19 -6.25
C TRP A 353 3.76 16.58 -4.97
N VAL A 354 3.54 15.28 -5.01
CA VAL A 354 3.11 14.49 -3.85
C VAL A 354 4.25 13.57 -3.44
N SER A 355 4.75 13.71 -2.23
CA SER A 355 5.69 12.76 -1.65
C SER A 355 4.92 11.53 -1.17
N LEU A 356 5.22 10.38 -1.78
CA LEU A 356 4.59 9.11 -1.46
C LEU A 356 5.33 8.40 -0.33
N LEU A 357 6.64 8.46 -0.35
CA LEU A 357 7.53 7.84 0.63
C LEU A 357 8.86 8.59 0.62
N GLU A 358 9.47 8.67 1.79
CA GLU A 358 10.85 9.09 1.97
C GLU A 358 11.55 8.12 2.92
N HIS A 359 12.78 7.77 2.59
CA HIS A 359 13.57 6.83 3.38
C HIS A 359 15.05 7.24 3.40
N GLU A 360 15.63 7.29 4.61
CA GLU A 360 17.07 7.40 4.78
C GLU A 360 17.69 6.01 4.54
N ILE A 361 18.58 5.92 3.55
CA ILE A 361 19.21 4.66 3.14
C ILE A 361 20.61 4.47 3.71
N GLY A 362 21.14 5.49 4.40
CA GLY A 362 22.42 5.37 5.09
C GLY A 362 23.29 6.64 4.98
N PRO A 363 24.60 6.51 5.23
CA PRO A 363 25.54 7.63 5.11
C PRO A 363 25.67 8.10 3.65
N THR A 364 26.32 9.25 3.44
CA THR A 364 26.50 9.87 2.11
C THR A 364 27.01 8.90 1.05
N GLU A 365 27.88 7.97 1.43
CA GLU A 365 28.48 6.97 0.55
C GLU A 365 27.42 6.04 -0.09
N SER A 366 26.28 5.85 0.57
CA SER A 366 25.16 5.10 -0.01
C SER A 366 24.62 5.76 -1.28
N CYS A 367 24.76 7.08 -1.41
CA CYS A 367 24.37 7.80 -2.61
C CYS A 367 25.35 7.63 -3.80
N TYR A 368 26.47 6.95 -3.62
CA TYR A 368 27.37 6.59 -4.74
C TYR A 368 26.86 5.37 -5.52
N ASN A 369 25.98 4.60 -4.92
CA ASN A 369 25.26 3.53 -5.61
C ASN A 369 24.10 4.12 -6.40
N SER A 370 23.70 3.46 -7.50
CA SER A 370 22.48 3.83 -8.21
C SER A 370 21.23 3.53 -7.37
N ILE A 371 20.12 4.21 -7.67
CA ILE A 371 18.81 3.93 -7.10
C ILE A 371 18.48 2.43 -7.20
N ALA A 372 18.71 1.81 -8.37
CA ALA A 372 18.44 0.40 -8.58
C ALA A 372 19.23 -0.53 -7.66
N GLN A 373 20.49 -0.19 -7.32
CA GLN A 373 21.29 -0.95 -6.38
C GLN A 373 20.78 -0.80 -4.94
N ASN A 374 20.41 0.41 -4.55
CA ASN A 374 19.90 0.68 -3.20
C ASN A 374 18.49 0.13 -2.98
N LEU A 375 17.70 -0.08 -4.04
CA LEU A 375 16.39 -0.75 -3.95
C LEU A 375 16.49 -2.27 -3.72
N GLN A 376 17.66 -2.88 -3.93
CA GLN A 376 17.88 -4.32 -3.77
C GLN A 376 18.42 -4.69 -2.38
N ASN A 377 18.90 -3.73 -1.62
CA ASN A 377 19.43 -3.89 -0.26
C ASN A 377 18.36 -3.64 0.81
#